data_97a8057e90ea6e71c4e9e8e1ebabce28
#
_entry.id   97a8057e90ea6e71c4e9e8e1ebabce28
#
_cell.length_a   1.000
_cell.length_b   1.000
_cell.length_c   1.000
_cell.angle_alpha   90.00
_cell.angle_beta   90.00
_cell.angle_gamma   90.00
#
_symmetry.space_group_name_H-M   'P 1'
#
loop_
_entity.id
_entity.type
_entity.pdbx_description
1 polymer ?
#
loop_
_entity_poly.entity_id
_entity_poly.type
_entity_poly.pdbx_seq_one_letter_code
_entity_poly.pdbx_strand_id
1 'polypeptide(L)'
;ISNPISSEMTDMRPSIIPGLLMAASKNQDRGIFDLRLFEIGSSFNGNLPGDEFLEASGLILGNIFGRNAYEPLRVVDFFDVKGHLLHVLDKLNAPINRLSFKRNAPSYYHPQRSAIIQLGPKIRIGEIGEIHPSILESFGLKGSAHAFTIFPENIPFQGSNSSARQAMKISDLPSSNRDFAFIVDEKIQVDAVIAAIYSVDKKLIEEVSLFDVFEGRKAH
;
A
#
# COMPACT_ATOMS: atom_id res chain seq x y z
N ILE A 1 26.73 5.70 14.81
CA ILE A 1 27.78 4.71 14.52
C ILE A 1 29.13 5.34 14.84
N SER A 2 29.98 4.63 15.60
CA SER A 2 31.32 5.17 16.02
C SER A 2 32.28 5.33 14.85
N ASN A 3 32.20 4.45 13.84
CA ASN A 3 33.03 4.46 12.64
C ASN A 3 32.14 4.37 11.40
N PRO A 4 31.51 5.46 10.95
CA PRO A 4 30.65 5.43 9.77
C PRO A 4 31.48 5.28 8.51
N ILE A 5 30.94 4.57 7.52
CA ILE A 5 31.58 4.38 6.20
C ILE A 5 31.68 5.72 5.44
N SER A 6 30.71 6.60 5.66
CA SER A 6 30.71 7.96 5.12
C SER A 6 30.15 8.96 6.14
N SER A 7 30.47 10.23 5.98
CA SER A 7 29.93 11.32 6.82
C SER A 7 28.41 11.48 6.68
N GLU A 8 27.82 10.95 5.62
CA GLU A 8 26.38 11.01 5.36
C GLU A 8 25.62 9.81 5.96
N MET A 9 26.31 8.78 6.48
CA MET A 9 25.74 7.53 6.98
C MET A 9 26.16 7.27 8.43
N THR A 10 25.92 8.25 9.29
CA THR A 10 26.35 8.20 10.71
C THR A 10 25.36 7.44 11.59
N ASP A 11 24.12 7.28 11.17
CA ASP A 11 23.05 6.71 11.97
C ASP A 11 22.50 5.42 11.38
N MET A 12 21.99 4.55 12.27
CA MET A 12 21.24 3.38 11.86
C MET A 12 19.86 3.83 11.38
N ARG A 13 19.47 3.42 10.19
CA ARG A 13 18.22 3.89 9.58
C ARG A 13 16.98 3.30 10.27
N PRO A 14 16.01 4.12 10.66
CA PRO A 14 14.74 3.63 11.22
C PRO A 14 13.75 3.17 10.13
N SER A 15 14.03 3.49 8.85
CA SER A 15 13.22 3.10 7.69
C SER A 15 14.04 3.16 6.41
N ILE A 16 13.63 2.40 5.42
CA ILE A 16 14.20 2.40 4.06
C ILE A 16 13.73 3.62 3.24
N ILE A 17 12.57 4.18 3.54
CA ILE A 17 11.95 5.26 2.75
C ILE A 17 12.89 6.45 2.50
N PRO A 18 13.64 7.00 3.49
CA PRO A 18 14.58 8.09 3.24
C PRO A 18 15.63 7.78 2.18
N GLY A 19 16.17 6.56 2.17
CA GLY A 19 17.13 6.10 1.16
C GLY A 19 16.52 6.09 -0.25
N LEU A 20 15.28 5.62 -0.37
CA LEU A 20 14.56 5.63 -1.65
C LEU A 20 14.26 7.07 -2.12
N LEU A 21 13.91 7.99 -1.22
CA LEU A 21 13.69 9.40 -1.53
C LEU A 21 14.99 10.08 -2.01
N MET A 22 16.11 9.81 -1.36
CA MET A 22 17.44 10.30 -1.81
C MET A 22 17.80 9.76 -3.20
N ALA A 23 17.54 8.48 -3.46
CA ALA A 23 17.77 7.89 -4.76
C ALA A 23 16.85 8.51 -5.83
N ALA A 24 15.58 8.77 -5.50
CA ALA A 24 14.64 9.43 -6.40
C ALA A 24 15.09 10.86 -6.72
N SER A 25 15.52 11.65 -5.72
CA SER A 25 16.06 13.00 -5.92
C SER A 25 17.24 13.01 -6.89
N LYS A 26 18.23 12.14 -6.66
CA LYS A 26 19.39 12.01 -7.56
C LYS A 26 19.01 11.63 -9.00
N ASN A 27 17.94 10.87 -9.19
CA ASN A 27 17.45 10.52 -10.52
C ASN A 27 16.70 11.70 -11.18
N GLN A 28 15.90 12.44 -10.42
CA GLN A 28 15.24 13.64 -10.92
C GLN A 28 16.26 14.72 -11.34
N ASP A 29 17.36 14.88 -10.63
CA ASP A 29 18.47 15.77 -11.00
C ASP A 29 19.11 15.39 -12.35
N ARG A 30 18.98 14.12 -12.75
CA ARG A 30 19.43 13.59 -14.05
C ARG A 30 18.34 13.63 -15.13
N GLY A 31 17.17 14.22 -14.81
CA GLY A 31 16.04 14.32 -15.74
C GLY A 31 15.16 13.08 -15.81
N ILE A 32 15.30 12.12 -14.89
CA ILE A 32 14.47 10.92 -14.84
C ILE A 32 13.37 11.14 -13.81
N PHE A 33 12.13 11.32 -14.26
CA PHE A 33 10.99 11.65 -13.40
C PHE A 33 10.04 10.49 -13.16
N ASP A 34 9.95 9.54 -14.07
CA ASP A 34 9.09 8.36 -13.95
C ASP A 34 9.89 7.22 -13.30
N LEU A 35 9.72 7.09 -11.98
CA LEU A 35 10.55 6.20 -11.16
C LEU A 35 9.72 5.15 -10.45
N ARG A 36 10.27 3.93 -10.43
CA ARG A 36 9.80 2.80 -9.62
C ARG A 36 11.00 2.20 -8.93
N LEU A 37 11.15 2.50 -7.66
CA LEU A 37 12.28 2.08 -6.85
C LEU A 37 11.79 1.11 -5.78
N PHE A 38 12.62 0.15 -5.43
CA PHE A 38 12.37 -0.71 -4.28
C PHE A 38 13.69 -1.08 -3.59
N GLU A 39 13.59 -1.39 -2.33
CA GLU A 39 14.69 -1.89 -1.52
C GLU A 39 14.16 -2.89 -0.48
N ILE A 40 14.95 -3.93 -0.22
CA ILE A 40 14.73 -4.88 0.86
C ILE A 40 15.97 -4.85 1.74
N GLY A 41 15.80 -4.64 3.03
CA GLY A 41 16.92 -4.55 3.95
C GLY A 41 16.47 -4.31 5.38
N SER A 42 17.45 -4.19 6.25
CA SER A 42 17.25 -3.99 7.67
C SER A 42 17.01 -2.53 8.01
N SER A 43 16.08 -2.33 8.93
CA SER A 43 15.84 -1.08 9.65
C SER A 43 15.92 -1.34 11.16
N PHE A 44 16.05 -0.29 11.95
CA PHE A 44 16.40 -0.38 13.37
C PHE A 44 15.44 0.46 14.23
N ASN A 45 14.84 -0.16 15.25
CA ASN A 45 13.97 0.52 16.21
C ASN A 45 14.73 1.05 17.44
N GLY A 46 16.02 0.70 17.58
CA GLY A 46 16.83 1.05 18.73
C GLY A 46 18.33 0.87 18.47
N ASN A 47 19.10 0.80 19.55
CA ASN A 47 20.56 0.79 19.50
C ASN A 47 21.15 -0.55 19.99
N LEU A 48 20.33 -1.51 20.36
CA LEU A 48 20.77 -2.79 20.92
C LEU A 48 20.75 -3.89 19.86
N PRO A 49 21.58 -4.92 20.02
CA PRO A 49 21.46 -6.14 19.23
C PRO A 49 20.05 -6.75 19.38
N GLY A 50 19.39 -7.00 18.26
CA GLY A 50 18.01 -7.48 18.23
C GLY A 50 16.95 -6.41 17.94
N ASP A 51 17.34 -5.14 17.93
CA ASP A 51 16.44 -4.03 17.53
C ASP A 51 16.31 -3.89 16.00
N GLU A 52 16.91 -4.81 15.27
CA GLU A 52 16.86 -4.93 13.81
C GLU A 52 15.59 -5.65 13.38
N PHE A 53 14.97 -5.17 12.30
CA PHE A 53 13.85 -5.82 11.64
C PHE A 53 13.94 -5.67 10.12
N LEU A 54 13.37 -6.62 9.39
CA LEU A 54 13.38 -6.61 7.93
C LEU A 54 12.25 -5.73 7.38
N GLU A 55 12.61 -4.85 6.45
CA GLU A 55 11.66 -4.07 5.63
C GLU A 55 11.80 -4.40 4.15
N ALA A 56 10.67 -4.37 3.43
CA ALA A 56 10.61 -4.31 1.98
C ALA A 56 9.78 -3.10 1.59
N SER A 57 10.40 -2.09 0.98
CA SER A 57 9.74 -0.84 0.65
C SER A 57 9.82 -0.54 -0.83
N GLY A 58 8.73 0.05 -1.37
CA GLY A 58 8.65 0.54 -2.74
C GLY A 58 8.26 2.02 -2.77
N LEU A 59 8.84 2.75 -3.72
CA LEU A 59 8.57 4.16 -3.99
C LEU A 59 8.28 4.37 -5.47
N ILE A 60 7.16 5.02 -5.79
CA ILE A 60 6.71 5.24 -7.15
C ILE A 60 6.39 6.73 -7.34
N LEU A 61 6.96 7.32 -8.39
CA LEU A 61 6.77 8.71 -8.78
C LEU A 61 6.56 8.82 -10.30
N GLY A 62 5.96 9.93 -10.71
CA GLY A 62 5.81 10.28 -12.13
C GLY A 62 4.60 9.64 -12.79
N ASN A 63 4.71 9.27 -14.05
CA ASN A 63 3.62 8.73 -14.83
C ASN A 63 3.57 7.20 -14.76
N ILE A 64 2.36 6.63 -14.92
CA ILE A 64 2.17 5.17 -14.96
C ILE A 64 2.85 4.56 -16.16
N PHE A 65 2.64 5.17 -17.32
CA PHE A 65 3.25 4.76 -18.58
C PHE A 65 4.01 5.93 -19.17
N GLY A 66 5.08 5.63 -19.90
CA GLY A 66 5.72 6.61 -20.77
C GLY A 66 4.75 7.09 -21.87
N ARG A 67 5.07 8.23 -22.49
CA ARG A 67 4.28 8.75 -23.61
C ARG A 67 4.08 7.69 -24.70
N ASN A 68 2.85 7.36 -24.98
CA ASN A 68 2.46 6.41 -26.03
C ASN A 68 1.27 6.96 -26.83
N ALA A 69 0.95 6.32 -27.96
CA ALA A 69 -0.09 6.80 -28.88
C ALA A 69 -1.51 6.38 -28.46
N TYR A 70 -1.66 5.47 -27.51
CA TYR A 70 -2.92 4.81 -27.22
C TYR A 70 -3.56 5.26 -25.91
N GLU A 71 -2.75 5.72 -24.95
CA GLU A 71 -3.22 6.10 -23.63
C GLU A 71 -2.76 7.51 -23.24
N PRO A 72 -3.64 8.31 -22.61
CA PRO A 72 -3.25 9.61 -22.08
C PRO A 72 -2.23 9.44 -20.95
N LEU A 73 -1.32 10.40 -20.83
CA LEU A 73 -0.42 10.47 -19.69
C LEU A 73 -1.23 10.60 -18.40
N ARG A 74 -0.99 9.68 -17.46
CA ARG A 74 -1.62 9.70 -16.15
C ARG A 74 -0.55 9.56 -15.07
N VAL A 75 -0.59 10.47 -14.12
CA VAL A 75 0.28 10.44 -12.94
C VAL A 75 -0.13 9.26 -12.06
N VAL A 76 0.87 8.63 -11.45
CA VAL A 76 0.67 7.56 -10.45
C VAL A 76 -0.18 8.07 -9.30
N ASP A 77 -1.14 7.27 -8.87
CA ASP A 77 -1.98 7.56 -7.72
C ASP A 77 -1.86 6.50 -6.61
N PHE A 78 -2.60 6.69 -5.54
CA PHE A 78 -2.64 5.77 -4.40
C PHE A 78 -3.08 4.35 -4.79
N PHE A 79 -4.04 4.22 -5.71
CA PHE A 79 -4.59 2.93 -6.09
C PHE A 79 -3.64 2.10 -6.94
N ASP A 80 -2.80 2.75 -7.74
CA ASP A 80 -1.73 2.08 -8.48
C ASP A 80 -0.75 1.41 -7.54
N VAL A 81 -0.32 2.15 -6.52
CA VAL A 81 0.63 1.64 -5.52
C VAL A 81 -0.02 0.56 -4.64
N LYS A 82 -1.31 0.72 -4.32
CA LYS A 82 -2.09 -0.31 -3.63
C LYS A 82 -2.15 -1.60 -4.45
N GLY A 83 -2.33 -1.50 -5.77
CA GLY A 83 -2.32 -2.64 -6.68
C GLY A 83 -0.97 -3.38 -6.65
N HIS A 84 0.15 -2.65 -6.74
CA HIS A 84 1.49 -3.22 -6.63
C HIS A 84 1.71 -3.91 -5.28
N LEU A 85 1.35 -3.24 -4.19
CA LEU A 85 1.45 -3.79 -2.85
C LEU A 85 0.68 -5.11 -2.70
N LEU A 86 -0.60 -5.12 -3.12
CA LEU A 86 -1.44 -6.31 -3.04
C LEU A 86 -0.88 -7.45 -3.87
N HIS A 87 -0.31 -7.15 -5.04
CA HIS A 87 0.35 -8.17 -5.86
C HIS A 87 1.57 -8.78 -5.16
N VAL A 88 2.41 -7.96 -4.52
CA VAL A 88 3.56 -8.46 -3.73
C VAL A 88 3.07 -9.33 -2.57
N LEU A 89 2.05 -8.87 -1.83
CA LEU A 89 1.49 -9.63 -0.70
C LEU A 89 0.88 -10.97 -1.15
N ASP A 90 0.24 -11.00 -2.32
CA ASP A 90 -0.26 -12.25 -2.94
C ASP A 90 0.89 -13.23 -3.23
N LYS A 91 1.98 -12.75 -3.81
CA LYS A 91 3.17 -13.59 -4.08
C LYS A 91 3.86 -14.08 -2.81
N LEU A 92 3.71 -13.36 -1.72
CA LEU A 92 4.17 -13.78 -0.39
C LEU A 92 3.16 -14.71 0.32
N ASN A 93 2.06 -15.10 -0.35
CA ASN A 93 0.97 -15.89 0.19
C ASN A 93 0.31 -15.26 1.44
N ALA A 94 0.32 -13.94 1.55
CA ALA A 94 -0.41 -13.25 2.59
C ALA A 94 -1.93 -13.43 2.38
N PRO A 95 -2.73 -13.59 3.44
CA PRO A 95 -4.18 -13.77 3.33
C PRO A 95 -4.88 -12.44 2.98
N ILE A 96 -4.83 -12.03 1.70
CA ILE A 96 -5.29 -10.72 1.21
C ILE A 96 -6.73 -10.40 1.61
N ASN A 97 -7.62 -11.38 1.56
CA ASN A 97 -9.03 -11.25 1.93
C ASN A 97 -9.28 -11.00 3.43
N ARG A 98 -8.23 -11.07 4.27
CA ARG A 98 -8.27 -10.80 5.72
C ARG A 98 -7.55 -9.51 6.09
N LEU A 99 -7.00 -8.80 5.12
CA LEU A 99 -6.32 -7.53 5.34
C LEU A 99 -7.32 -6.42 5.60
N SER A 100 -6.96 -5.52 6.50
CA SER A 100 -7.67 -4.27 6.73
C SER A 100 -6.74 -3.08 6.58
N PHE A 101 -7.26 -2.02 5.97
CA PHE A 101 -6.56 -0.74 5.80
C PHE A 101 -7.09 0.22 6.85
N LYS A 102 -6.24 0.67 7.78
CA LYS A 102 -6.61 1.55 8.88
C LYS A 102 -5.95 2.91 8.71
N ARG A 103 -6.66 3.97 9.05
CA ARG A 103 -6.07 5.31 9.22
C ARG A 103 -5.02 5.26 10.33
N ASN A 104 -4.18 6.27 10.45
CA ASN A 104 -3.05 6.42 11.38
C ASN A 104 -1.71 5.85 10.86
N ALA A 105 -1.45 5.99 9.56
CA ALA A 105 -0.11 5.82 9.02
C ALA A 105 0.87 6.84 9.65
N PRO A 106 2.18 6.57 9.63
CA PRO A 106 3.18 7.50 10.12
C PRO A 106 3.09 8.89 9.49
N SER A 107 3.52 9.92 10.23
CA SER A 107 3.37 11.33 9.86
C SER A 107 4.13 11.74 8.59
N TYR A 108 5.06 10.92 8.10
CA TYR A 108 5.72 11.16 6.82
C TYR A 108 4.85 10.82 5.59
N TYR A 109 3.70 10.20 5.81
CA TYR A 109 2.65 10.07 4.80
C TYR A 109 1.61 11.19 4.91
N HIS A 110 0.92 11.43 3.80
CA HIS A 110 -0.21 12.35 3.76
C HIS A 110 -1.36 11.82 4.65
N PRO A 111 -1.92 12.63 5.57
CA PRO A 111 -2.84 12.15 6.62
C PRO A 111 -4.13 11.52 6.11
N GLN A 112 -4.60 11.95 4.92
CA GLN A 112 -5.85 11.43 4.33
C GLN A 112 -5.63 10.40 3.22
N ARG A 113 -4.41 10.30 2.67
CA ARG A 113 -4.06 9.42 1.56
C ARG A 113 -3.02 8.38 1.98
N SER A 114 -3.26 7.79 3.14
CA SER A 114 -2.38 6.77 3.72
C SER A 114 -3.11 5.81 4.62
N ALA A 115 -2.54 4.64 4.80
CA ALA A 115 -3.08 3.61 5.67
C ALA A 115 -1.98 2.72 6.24
N ILE A 116 -2.20 2.18 7.43
CA ILE A 116 -1.52 0.99 7.92
C ILE A 116 -2.27 -0.26 7.45
N ILE A 117 -1.53 -1.31 7.17
CA ILE A 117 -2.07 -2.59 6.71
C ILE A 117 -1.99 -3.58 7.86
N GLN A 118 -3.12 -4.12 8.24
CA GLN A 118 -3.22 -5.03 9.38
C GLN A 118 -3.83 -6.37 8.98
N LEU A 119 -3.31 -7.42 9.58
CA LEU A 119 -3.91 -8.74 9.59
C LEU A 119 -4.52 -8.99 10.97
N GLY A 120 -5.85 -8.89 11.03
CA GLY A 120 -6.55 -8.86 12.32
C GLY A 120 -6.24 -7.57 13.12
N PRO A 121 -6.60 -7.52 14.42
CA PRO A 121 -6.54 -6.29 15.19
C PRO A 121 -5.15 -5.88 15.66
N LYS A 122 -4.17 -6.80 15.66
CA LYS A 122 -2.88 -6.59 16.32
C LYS A 122 -1.66 -6.67 15.40
N ILE A 123 -1.74 -7.36 14.27
CA ILE A 123 -0.57 -7.63 13.43
C ILE A 123 -0.50 -6.57 12.33
N ARG A 124 0.45 -5.66 12.43
CA ARG A 124 0.77 -4.69 11.37
C ARG A 124 1.73 -5.36 10.39
N ILE A 125 1.31 -5.55 9.16
CA ILE A 125 2.12 -6.18 8.10
C ILE A 125 2.72 -5.17 7.14
N GLY A 126 2.30 -3.92 7.20
CA GLY A 126 2.84 -2.88 6.34
C GLY A 126 2.11 -1.55 6.47
N GLU A 127 2.48 -0.67 5.59
CA GLU A 127 1.90 0.67 5.43
C GLU A 127 1.99 1.12 3.98
N ILE A 128 1.14 2.06 3.61
CA ILE A 128 1.05 2.60 2.25
C ILE A 128 0.56 4.04 2.31
N GLY A 129 1.01 4.87 1.41
CA GLY A 129 0.49 6.24 1.30
C GLY A 129 1.23 7.10 0.29
N GLU A 130 0.66 8.26 0.06
CA GLU A 130 1.35 9.38 -0.57
C GLU A 130 2.31 9.98 0.44
N ILE A 131 3.55 10.22 0.05
CA ILE A 131 4.54 10.90 0.89
C ILE A 131 4.10 12.35 1.14
N HIS A 132 4.24 12.80 2.38
CA HIS A 132 3.82 14.16 2.74
C HIS A 132 4.58 15.21 1.92
N PRO A 133 3.91 16.24 1.38
CA PRO A 133 4.56 17.24 0.53
C PRO A 133 5.77 17.92 1.18
N SER A 134 5.73 18.21 2.48
CA SER A 134 6.88 18.80 3.19
C SER A 134 8.11 17.90 3.22
N ILE A 135 7.90 16.57 3.22
CA ILE A 135 9.00 15.61 3.12
C ILE A 135 9.58 15.63 1.71
N LEU A 136 8.73 15.61 0.68
CA LEU A 136 9.19 15.71 -0.71
C LEU A 136 10.00 16.98 -0.94
N GLU A 137 9.55 18.12 -0.43
CA GLU A 137 10.25 19.38 -0.49
C GLU A 137 11.63 19.32 0.18
N SER A 138 11.73 18.69 1.36
CA SER A 138 13.01 18.52 2.08
C SER A 138 14.05 17.68 1.32
N PHE A 139 13.59 16.78 0.44
CA PHE A 139 14.44 16.00 -0.45
C PHE A 139 14.61 16.63 -1.84
N GLY A 140 14.04 17.82 -2.09
CA GLY A 140 14.09 18.51 -3.40
C GLY A 140 13.27 17.81 -4.50
N LEU A 141 12.36 16.90 -4.13
CA LEU A 141 11.56 16.15 -5.08
C LEU A 141 10.38 16.96 -5.61
N LYS A 142 10.13 16.85 -6.91
CA LYS A 142 8.99 17.49 -7.60
C LYS A 142 7.90 16.48 -7.89
N GLY A 143 6.65 16.93 -7.82
CA GLY A 143 5.48 16.10 -8.05
C GLY A 143 5.03 15.34 -6.81
N SER A 144 4.13 14.36 -6.99
CA SER A 144 3.68 13.46 -5.94
C SER A 144 4.49 12.17 -5.94
N ALA A 145 4.70 11.61 -4.77
CA ALA A 145 5.36 10.32 -4.59
C ALA A 145 4.51 9.43 -3.68
N HIS A 146 4.40 8.18 -4.06
CA HIS A 146 3.64 7.18 -3.31
C HIS A 146 4.56 6.04 -2.91
N ALA A 147 4.43 5.58 -1.67
CA ALA A 147 5.27 4.52 -1.15
C ALA A 147 4.46 3.48 -0.40
N PHE A 148 5.02 2.29 -0.31
CA PHE A 148 4.56 1.26 0.62
C PHE A 148 5.76 0.64 1.34
N THR A 149 5.51 0.14 2.53
CA THR A 149 6.45 -0.69 3.29
C THR A 149 5.73 -1.95 3.72
N ILE A 150 6.41 -3.08 3.60
CA ILE A 150 5.98 -4.40 4.09
C ILE A 150 6.95 -4.83 5.17
N PHE A 151 6.44 -5.45 6.23
CA PHE A 151 7.18 -6.13 7.27
C PHE A 151 7.07 -7.64 7.07
N PRO A 152 7.98 -8.28 6.31
CA PRO A 152 7.83 -9.67 5.90
C PRO A 152 7.74 -10.64 7.09
N GLU A 153 8.43 -10.35 8.19
CA GLU A 153 8.44 -11.18 9.40
C GLU A 153 7.08 -11.24 10.10
N ASN A 154 6.22 -10.25 9.85
CA ASN A 154 4.87 -10.19 10.40
C ASN A 154 3.83 -10.92 9.54
N ILE A 155 4.22 -11.38 8.34
CA ILE A 155 3.33 -12.15 7.47
C ILE A 155 3.36 -13.60 7.93
N PRO A 156 2.20 -14.20 8.27
CA PRO A 156 2.16 -15.61 8.71
C PRO A 156 2.68 -16.50 7.58
N PHE A 157 3.73 -17.25 7.86
CA PHE A 157 4.24 -18.24 6.93
C PHE A 157 3.21 -19.39 6.84
N GLN A 158 2.57 -19.51 5.70
CA GLN A 158 1.76 -20.69 5.40
C GLN A 158 2.72 -21.77 4.90
N GLY A 159 3.03 -22.74 5.76
CA GLY A 159 3.90 -23.86 5.40
C GLY A 159 3.41 -24.60 4.14
N SER A 160 4.32 -25.35 3.52
CA SER A 160 4.11 -26.04 2.23
C SER A 160 2.90 -26.97 2.11
N ASN A 161 2.23 -27.27 3.22
CA ASN A 161 1.00 -28.08 3.25
C ASN A 161 -0.24 -27.36 2.69
N SER A 162 -0.16 -26.05 2.39
CA SER A 162 -1.26 -25.27 1.80
C SER A 162 -1.19 -25.15 0.27
N SER A 163 -0.22 -25.80 -0.39
CA SER A 163 -0.10 -25.79 -1.85
C SER A 163 -1.19 -26.58 -2.58
N ALA A 164 -1.94 -27.42 -1.88
CA ALA A 164 -3.14 -28.02 -2.43
C ALA A 164 -4.24 -26.93 -2.51
N ARG A 165 -4.41 -26.32 -3.68
CA ARG A 165 -5.59 -25.49 -3.94
C ARG A 165 -6.83 -26.34 -3.66
N GLN A 166 -7.72 -25.84 -2.80
CA GLN A 166 -9.03 -26.46 -2.65
C GLN A 166 -9.69 -26.55 -4.02
N ALA A 167 -10.31 -27.70 -4.32
CA ALA A 167 -11.09 -27.85 -5.52
C ALA A 167 -12.14 -26.72 -5.58
N MET A 168 -12.25 -26.09 -6.72
CA MET A 168 -13.24 -25.04 -6.95
C MET A 168 -14.63 -25.61 -6.71
N LYS A 169 -15.36 -25.06 -5.75
CA LYS A 169 -16.78 -25.40 -5.57
C LYS A 169 -17.59 -24.61 -6.60
N ILE A 170 -18.06 -25.29 -7.60
CA ILE A 170 -18.95 -24.70 -8.59
C ILE A 170 -20.35 -24.68 -7.97
N SER A 171 -21.01 -23.54 -8.02
CA SER A 171 -22.42 -23.39 -7.65
C SER A 171 -23.30 -23.93 -8.77
N ASP A 172 -24.33 -24.71 -8.43
CA ASP A 172 -25.35 -25.12 -9.39
C ASP A 172 -26.36 -24.00 -9.69
N LEU A 173 -26.30 -22.89 -8.96
CA LEU A 173 -27.16 -21.73 -9.15
C LEU A 173 -26.54 -20.77 -10.16
N PRO A 174 -27.33 -20.25 -11.12
CA PRO A 174 -26.87 -19.22 -12.04
C PRO A 174 -26.56 -17.93 -11.26
N SER A 175 -25.47 -17.25 -11.60
CA SER A 175 -25.12 -15.96 -11.01
C SER A 175 -26.10 -14.87 -11.48
N SER A 176 -26.39 -13.91 -10.62
CA SER A 176 -27.24 -12.77 -10.90
C SER A 176 -26.62 -11.50 -10.33
N ASN A 177 -26.41 -10.51 -11.18
CA ASN A 177 -25.89 -9.21 -10.77
C ASN A 177 -27.03 -8.31 -10.27
N ARG A 178 -26.76 -7.56 -9.21
CA ARG A 178 -27.67 -6.57 -8.63
C ARG A 178 -26.88 -5.33 -8.22
N ASP A 179 -27.35 -4.17 -8.63
CA ASP A 179 -26.80 -2.88 -8.23
C ASP A 179 -27.60 -2.35 -7.02
N PHE A 180 -26.89 -1.90 -6.03
CA PHE A 180 -27.45 -1.29 -4.83
C PHE A 180 -26.81 0.09 -4.60
N ALA A 181 -27.63 1.06 -4.25
CA ALA A 181 -27.17 2.38 -3.84
C ALA A 181 -27.41 2.56 -2.34
N PHE A 182 -26.37 2.97 -1.62
CA PHE A 182 -26.42 3.22 -0.19
C PHE A 182 -26.09 4.68 0.09
N ILE A 183 -26.84 5.31 1.01
CA ILE A 183 -26.47 6.60 1.57
C ILE A 183 -25.81 6.33 2.91
N VAL A 184 -24.55 6.71 3.02
CA VAL A 184 -23.73 6.47 4.22
C VAL A 184 -23.07 7.77 4.68
N ASP A 185 -22.75 7.86 5.96
CA ASP A 185 -21.96 8.98 6.50
C ASP A 185 -20.53 8.91 5.92
N GLU A 186 -19.95 10.07 5.61
CA GLU A 186 -18.59 10.20 5.04
C GLU A 186 -17.50 9.53 5.92
N LYS A 187 -17.76 9.35 7.20
CA LYS A 187 -16.85 8.69 8.14
C LYS A 187 -16.82 7.17 7.98
N ILE A 188 -17.82 6.59 7.32
CA ILE A 188 -17.92 5.14 7.12
C ILE A 188 -16.99 4.75 5.99
N GLN A 189 -16.08 3.83 6.27
CA GLN A 189 -15.18 3.29 5.26
C GLN A 189 -15.92 2.31 4.36
N VAL A 190 -15.60 2.31 3.07
CA VAL A 190 -16.16 1.38 2.07
C VAL A 190 -16.01 -0.09 2.49
N ASP A 191 -14.87 -0.45 3.08
CA ASP A 191 -14.63 -1.80 3.58
C ASP A 191 -15.65 -2.25 4.62
N ALA A 192 -16.17 -1.33 5.44
CA ALA A 192 -17.20 -1.64 6.42
C ALA A 192 -18.55 -1.93 5.74
N VAL A 193 -18.88 -1.20 4.67
CA VAL A 193 -20.10 -1.45 3.87
C VAL A 193 -20.01 -2.80 3.17
N ILE A 194 -18.89 -3.08 2.50
CA ILE A 194 -18.64 -4.35 1.82
C ILE A 194 -18.71 -5.52 2.82
N ALA A 195 -18.08 -5.37 3.99
CA ALA A 195 -18.12 -6.40 5.03
C ALA A 195 -19.56 -6.64 5.56
N ALA A 196 -20.34 -5.58 5.72
CA ALA A 196 -21.75 -5.69 6.13
C ALA A 196 -22.57 -6.48 5.09
N ILE A 197 -22.38 -6.21 3.79
CA ILE A 197 -23.04 -6.93 2.71
C ILE A 197 -22.68 -8.42 2.76
N TYR A 198 -21.38 -8.76 2.80
CA TYR A 198 -20.96 -10.16 2.89
C TYR A 198 -21.43 -10.87 4.15
N SER A 199 -21.70 -10.14 5.22
CA SER A 199 -22.21 -10.72 6.48
C SER A 199 -23.62 -11.25 6.36
N VAL A 200 -24.41 -10.78 5.38
CA VAL A 200 -25.81 -11.20 5.16
C VAL A 200 -25.88 -12.67 4.72
N ASP A 201 -25.09 -13.04 3.72
CA ASP A 201 -24.99 -14.43 3.31
C ASP A 201 -23.63 -14.70 2.60
N LYS A 202 -22.73 -15.36 3.30
CA LYS A 202 -21.40 -15.69 2.79
C LYS A 202 -21.36 -16.79 1.73
N LYS A 203 -22.49 -17.49 1.51
CA LYS A 203 -22.56 -18.59 0.55
C LYS A 203 -23.16 -18.14 -0.78
N LEU A 204 -24.11 -17.23 -0.73
CA LEU A 204 -24.81 -16.73 -1.91
C LEU A 204 -24.15 -15.52 -2.53
N ILE A 205 -23.47 -14.68 -1.73
CA ILE A 205 -22.77 -13.50 -2.24
C ILE A 205 -21.38 -13.91 -2.70
N GLU A 206 -21.18 -13.93 -4.00
CA GLU A 206 -19.92 -14.33 -4.64
C GLU A 206 -18.92 -13.16 -4.67
N GLU A 207 -19.40 -11.99 -5.11
CA GLU A 207 -18.57 -10.79 -5.27
C GLU A 207 -19.35 -9.52 -4.91
N VAL A 208 -18.65 -8.58 -4.29
CA VAL A 208 -19.15 -7.22 -4.04
C VAL A 208 -18.08 -6.25 -4.52
N SER A 209 -18.44 -5.42 -5.49
CA SER A 209 -17.56 -4.38 -6.03
C SER A 209 -18.17 -2.99 -5.88
N LEU A 210 -17.35 -2.01 -5.51
CA LEU A 210 -17.74 -0.60 -5.57
C LEU A 210 -17.41 -0.10 -6.97
N PHE A 211 -18.40 0.38 -7.70
CA PHE A 211 -18.22 0.88 -9.07
C PHE A 211 -18.50 2.38 -9.21
N ASP A 212 -19.17 3.01 -8.22
CA ASP A 212 -19.44 4.43 -8.26
C ASP A 212 -19.54 5.03 -6.85
N VAL A 213 -19.09 6.27 -6.69
CA VAL A 213 -19.21 7.07 -5.46
C VAL A 213 -19.71 8.46 -5.85
N PHE A 214 -20.91 8.79 -5.43
CA PHE A 214 -21.48 10.10 -5.63
C PHE A 214 -21.37 10.96 -4.37
N GLU A 215 -20.57 11.99 -4.42
CA GLU A 215 -20.51 13.03 -3.40
C GLU A 215 -21.49 14.15 -3.80
N GLY A 216 -22.65 14.17 -3.15
CA GLY A 216 -23.64 15.20 -3.41
C GLY A 216 -23.05 16.60 -3.20
N ARG A 217 -23.05 17.45 -4.22
CA ARG A 217 -22.76 18.88 -4.04
C ARG A 217 -23.79 19.42 -3.08
N LYS A 218 -23.35 19.91 -1.91
CA LYS A 218 -24.19 20.77 -1.08
C LYS A 218 -24.62 21.94 -1.98
N ALA A 219 -25.91 21.98 -2.33
CA ALA A 219 -26.49 23.17 -2.93
C ALA A 219 -26.31 24.30 -1.92
N HIS A 220 -25.57 25.33 -2.28
CA HIS A 220 -25.48 26.58 -1.54
C HIS A 220 -26.75 27.38 -1.72
#